data_e1ba7217c9b96139c6c09f320b4a6b01
#
_entry.id   e1ba7217c9b96139c6c09f320b4a6b01
#
_cell.length_a   1.000
_cell.length_b   1.000
_cell.length_c   1.000
_cell.angle_alpha   90.00
_cell.angle_beta   90.00
_cell.angle_gamma   90.00
#
_symmetry.space_group_name_H-M   'P 1'
#
loop_
_entity.id
_entity.type
_entity.pdbx_description
1 polymer ?
#
loop_
_entity_poly.entity_id
_entity_poly.type
_entity_poly.pdbx_seq_one_letter_code
_entity_poly.pdbx_strand_id
1 'polypeptide(L)'
;MTESANTPAAVSDKDRVIIFDTTLRDGEQCPGATMTFEEKLEVAELLDDMGVDVIEAGFPITSEGDFQAVSEIARRSKNSVIAGRSRAHPADIDRCAEAVKFARRGRVHTVIATSPLHMRVKLNKTPEQVIETSVAMVARARNQIDDVEWSAEDGTRSEMDYLCRIVEAVIKAGATTINIPDTVGYTAPRESADLIRMLLERVPGADEVIFATHCHDDLGMATANSLAAVEAGARQVECTINGLGERAGNTALEEVVMALKVRHDIMPYTTGIDTTKIMGLSRRVAQASGFVVQP
;
A
#
# COMPACT_ATOMS: atom_id res chain seq x y z
N MET A 1 -10.34 48.60 -4.28
CA MET A 1 -10.65 47.20 -3.83
C MET A 1 -9.36 46.43 -3.98
N THR A 2 -8.66 46.23 -2.88
CA THR A 2 -7.38 45.51 -2.83
C THR A 2 -7.68 44.05 -2.67
N GLU A 3 -7.44 43.24 -3.71
CA GLU A 3 -7.43 41.80 -3.60
C GLU A 3 -6.33 41.37 -2.60
N SER A 4 -6.75 40.84 -1.47
CA SER A 4 -5.83 40.18 -0.56
C SER A 4 -5.39 38.88 -1.22
N ALA A 5 -4.13 38.81 -1.64
CA ALA A 5 -3.49 37.58 -2.05
C ALA A 5 -3.52 36.60 -0.88
N ASN A 6 -4.35 35.59 -0.99
CA ASN A 6 -4.44 34.48 -0.04
C ASN A 6 -3.15 33.65 -0.23
N THR A 7 -2.13 33.89 0.58
CA THR A 7 -0.94 33.04 0.61
C THR A 7 -1.41 31.67 1.09
N PRO A 8 -1.15 30.57 0.35
CA PRO A 8 -1.53 29.23 0.81
C PRO A 8 -0.87 28.98 2.17
N ALA A 9 -1.63 28.51 3.13
CA ALA A 9 -1.09 28.07 4.41
C ALA A 9 0.01 27.02 4.15
N ALA A 10 1.10 27.10 4.91
CA ALA A 10 2.16 26.08 4.83
C ALA A 10 1.53 24.72 5.09
N VAL A 11 1.64 23.82 4.12
CA VAL A 11 1.14 22.43 4.23
C VAL A 11 1.89 21.78 5.38
N SER A 12 1.15 21.25 6.36
CA SER A 12 1.75 20.52 7.47
C SER A 12 2.12 19.11 7.00
N ASP A 13 3.14 18.49 7.64
CA ASP A 13 3.47 17.08 7.36
C ASP A 13 2.27 16.14 7.59
N LYS A 14 1.30 16.57 8.39
CA LYS A 14 0.05 15.83 8.66
C LYS A 14 -0.90 15.77 7.46
N ASP A 15 -0.76 16.69 6.49
CA ASP A 15 -1.61 16.78 5.31
C ASP A 15 -0.96 16.08 4.10
N ARG A 16 0.23 15.51 4.27
CA ARG A 16 0.91 14.72 3.24
C ARG A 16 0.33 13.31 3.20
N VAL A 17 -0.03 12.87 1.99
CA VAL A 17 -0.43 11.49 1.69
C VAL A 17 0.75 10.79 1.04
N ILE A 18 1.14 9.66 1.62
CA ILE A 18 2.18 8.76 1.13
C ILE A 18 1.60 7.96 -0.03
N ILE A 19 2.27 7.96 -1.15
CA ILE A 19 1.92 7.14 -2.31
C ILE A 19 2.77 5.87 -2.27
N PHE A 20 2.08 4.74 -2.10
CA PHE A 20 2.65 3.40 -2.14
C PHE A 20 2.26 2.75 -3.47
N ASP A 21 3.23 2.59 -4.36
CA ASP A 21 3.00 1.93 -5.64
C ASP A 21 3.24 0.42 -5.54
N THR A 22 2.26 -0.37 -5.95
CA THR A 22 2.35 -1.84 -6.01
C THR A 22 2.23 -2.40 -7.44
N THR A 23 2.53 -1.59 -8.45
CA THR A 23 2.51 -2.00 -9.87
C THR A 23 3.39 -3.23 -10.11
N LEU A 24 4.57 -3.28 -9.49
CA LEU A 24 5.55 -4.36 -9.64
C LEU A 24 5.24 -5.61 -8.80
N ARG A 25 4.18 -5.61 -8.00
CA ARG A 25 3.75 -6.75 -7.20
C ARG A 25 2.29 -7.11 -7.48
N ASP A 26 1.31 -6.28 -7.04
CA ASP A 26 -0.11 -6.53 -7.23
C ASP A 26 -0.52 -6.34 -8.70
N GLY A 27 0.05 -5.34 -9.36
CA GLY A 27 -0.14 -5.13 -10.78
C GLY A 27 0.22 -6.37 -11.61
N GLU A 28 1.31 -7.06 -11.28
CA GLU A 28 1.71 -8.29 -11.96
C GLU A 28 0.84 -9.51 -11.64
N GLN A 29 -0.02 -9.45 -10.63
CA GLN A 29 -1.02 -10.49 -10.37
C GLN A 29 -2.18 -10.46 -11.38
N CYS A 30 -2.29 -9.41 -12.17
CA CYS A 30 -3.15 -9.40 -13.35
C CYS A 30 -2.68 -10.47 -14.36
N PRO A 31 -3.55 -11.44 -14.74
CA PRO A 31 -3.16 -12.49 -15.67
C PRO A 31 -2.64 -11.93 -16.99
N GLY A 32 -1.37 -12.19 -17.30
CA GLY A 32 -0.71 -11.72 -18.53
C GLY A 32 0.08 -10.42 -18.39
N ALA A 33 0.09 -9.78 -17.21
CA ALA A 33 0.83 -8.53 -16.97
C ALA A 33 2.29 -8.73 -16.51
N THR A 34 2.82 -9.93 -16.64
CA THR A 34 4.19 -10.26 -16.19
C THR A 34 5.24 -9.46 -16.94
N MET A 35 6.10 -8.76 -16.21
CA MET A 35 7.22 -7.99 -16.74
C MET A 35 8.52 -8.81 -16.67
N THR A 36 9.42 -8.56 -17.61
CA THR A 36 10.79 -9.08 -17.53
C THR A 36 11.57 -8.40 -16.40
N PHE A 37 12.71 -9.01 -16.02
CA PHE A 37 13.58 -8.44 -15.01
C PHE A 37 14.01 -7.00 -15.36
N GLU A 38 14.41 -6.77 -16.60
CA GLU A 38 14.85 -5.47 -17.10
C GLU A 38 13.71 -4.44 -17.09
N GLU A 39 12.50 -4.85 -17.45
CA GLU A 39 11.32 -3.98 -17.41
C GLU A 39 10.94 -3.59 -15.98
N LYS A 40 11.03 -4.53 -15.02
CA LYS A 40 10.83 -4.21 -13.59
C LYS A 40 11.82 -3.17 -13.11
N LEU A 41 13.09 -3.28 -13.46
CA LEU A 41 14.12 -2.30 -13.08
C LEU A 41 13.84 -0.93 -13.67
N GLU A 42 13.48 -0.87 -14.96
CA GLU A 42 13.15 0.39 -15.63
C GLU A 42 11.91 1.07 -15.02
N VAL A 43 10.84 0.30 -14.79
CA VAL A 43 9.63 0.83 -14.15
C VAL A 43 9.94 1.33 -12.73
N ALA A 44 10.72 0.58 -11.94
CA ALA A 44 11.12 1.00 -10.60
C ALA A 44 11.93 2.31 -10.62
N GLU A 45 12.86 2.47 -11.56
CA GLU A 45 13.65 3.70 -11.72
C GLU A 45 12.75 4.90 -12.07
N LEU A 46 11.75 4.71 -12.93
CA LEU A 46 10.80 5.75 -13.29
C LEU A 46 9.85 6.13 -12.12
N LEU A 47 9.42 5.15 -11.33
CA LEU A 47 8.63 5.38 -10.10
C LEU A 47 9.45 6.19 -9.06
N ASP A 48 10.70 5.79 -8.82
CA ASP A 48 11.62 6.49 -7.91
C ASP A 48 11.88 7.94 -8.36
N ASP A 49 12.07 8.14 -9.67
CA ASP A 49 12.30 9.45 -10.27
C ASP A 49 11.03 10.33 -10.26
N MET A 50 9.84 9.74 -10.36
CA MET A 50 8.56 10.46 -10.26
C MET A 50 8.27 10.93 -8.82
N GLY A 51 8.96 10.39 -7.82
CA GLY A 51 8.78 10.76 -6.42
C GLY A 51 7.75 9.91 -5.68
N VAL A 52 7.55 8.66 -6.11
CA VAL A 52 6.79 7.66 -5.33
C VAL A 52 7.45 7.43 -3.99
N ASP A 53 6.68 7.49 -2.91
CA ASP A 53 7.22 7.38 -1.55
C ASP A 53 7.67 5.96 -1.21
N VAL A 54 6.86 4.96 -1.61
CA VAL A 54 7.13 3.54 -1.38
C VAL A 54 6.86 2.75 -2.66
N ILE A 55 7.79 1.90 -3.06
CA ILE A 55 7.66 0.97 -4.19
C ILE A 55 7.66 -0.45 -3.65
N GLU A 56 6.54 -1.16 -3.80
CA GLU A 56 6.49 -2.60 -3.53
C GLU A 56 7.04 -3.37 -4.72
N ALA A 57 8.29 -3.78 -4.61
CA ALA A 57 9.08 -4.25 -5.74
C ALA A 57 8.84 -5.72 -6.12
N GLY A 58 8.11 -6.48 -5.29
CA GLY A 58 7.81 -7.88 -5.56
C GLY A 58 7.58 -8.72 -4.31
N PHE A 59 7.59 -10.05 -4.48
CA PHE A 59 7.37 -11.03 -3.43
C PHE A 59 8.55 -12.02 -3.32
N PRO A 60 9.61 -11.68 -2.59
CA PRO A 60 10.92 -12.36 -2.63
C PRO A 60 10.95 -13.87 -2.39
N ILE A 61 9.93 -14.42 -1.71
CA ILE A 61 9.87 -15.87 -1.43
C ILE A 61 9.32 -16.69 -2.60
N THR A 62 8.62 -16.07 -3.56
CA THR A 62 7.95 -16.78 -4.64
C THR A 62 8.89 -17.43 -5.63
N SER A 63 10.01 -16.76 -5.92
CA SER A 63 11.04 -17.27 -6.82
C SER A 63 12.40 -16.59 -6.57
N GLU A 64 13.46 -17.20 -7.07
CA GLU A 64 14.79 -16.59 -7.06
C GLU A 64 14.82 -15.33 -7.95
N GLY A 65 14.09 -15.33 -9.06
CA GLY A 65 13.95 -14.16 -9.93
C GLY A 65 13.31 -12.95 -9.23
N ASP A 66 12.25 -13.18 -8.48
CA ASP A 66 11.62 -12.12 -7.66
C ASP A 66 12.56 -11.60 -6.58
N PHE A 67 13.26 -12.50 -5.89
CA PHE A 67 14.26 -12.09 -4.90
C PHE A 67 15.36 -11.22 -5.52
N GLN A 68 15.87 -11.60 -6.68
CA GLN A 68 16.90 -10.83 -7.39
C GLN A 68 16.36 -9.48 -7.87
N ALA A 69 15.14 -9.43 -8.39
CA ALA A 69 14.51 -8.19 -8.82
C ALA A 69 14.34 -7.20 -7.65
N VAL A 70 13.75 -7.64 -6.55
CA VAL A 70 13.59 -6.80 -5.34
C VAL A 70 14.96 -6.34 -4.81
N SER A 71 15.94 -7.23 -4.74
CA SER A 71 17.30 -6.90 -4.27
C SER A 71 18.00 -5.88 -5.16
N GLU A 72 17.85 -5.99 -6.48
CA GLU A 72 18.48 -5.06 -7.41
C GLU A 72 17.78 -3.71 -7.44
N ILE A 73 16.44 -3.67 -7.38
CA ILE A 73 15.67 -2.43 -7.20
C ILE A 73 16.09 -1.74 -5.90
N ALA A 74 16.22 -2.51 -4.81
CA ALA A 74 16.67 -1.98 -3.52
C ALA A 74 18.07 -1.32 -3.58
N ARG A 75 18.99 -1.86 -4.38
CA ARG A 75 20.32 -1.25 -4.57
C ARG A 75 20.30 0.03 -5.40
N ARG A 76 19.39 0.11 -6.37
CA ARG A 76 19.31 1.22 -7.33
C ARG A 76 18.50 2.40 -6.85
N SER A 77 17.47 2.18 -6.04
CA SER A 77 16.60 3.23 -5.54
C SER A 77 17.35 4.30 -4.77
N LYS A 78 17.02 5.56 -5.03
CA LYS A 78 17.68 6.74 -4.45
C LYS A 78 16.78 7.46 -3.46
N ASN A 79 15.49 7.52 -3.74
CA ASN A 79 14.51 8.37 -3.06
C ASN A 79 13.42 7.55 -2.35
N SER A 80 12.89 6.52 -2.98
CA SER A 80 11.78 5.73 -2.48
C SER A 80 12.20 4.76 -1.37
N VAL A 81 11.25 4.44 -0.50
CA VAL A 81 11.33 3.24 0.34
C VAL A 81 11.05 2.03 -0.54
N ILE A 82 11.86 0.98 -0.43
CA ILE A 82 11.61 -0.26 -1.16
C ILE A 82 10.98 -1.28 -0.23
N ALA A 83 9.73 -1.64 -0.54
CA ALA A 83 8.98 -2.64 0.17
C ALA A 83 9.04 -3.99 -0.55
N GLY A 84 9.04 -5.04 0.22
CA GLY A 84 8.83 -6.40 -0.26
C GLY A 84 7.64 -7.04 0.44
N ARG A 85 6.85 -7.81 -0.32
CA ARG A 85 5.72 -8.57 0.20
C ARG A 85 6.19 -9.80 0.96
N SER A 86 5.51 -10.12 2.07
CA SER A 86 5.68 -11.37 2.81
C SER A 86 4.36 -11.83 3.42
N ARG A 87 4.10 -13.12 3.42
CA ARG A 87 3.05 -13.67 4.28
C ARG A 87 3.53 -13.66 5.74
N ALA A 88 2.62 -13.74 6.69
CA ALA A 88 2.96 -13.87 8.10
C ALA A 88 3.54 -15.27 8.39
N HIS A 89 4.72 -15.54 7.83
CA HIS A 89 5.47 -16.79 7.95
C HIS A 89 6.97 -16.48 8.09
N PRO A 90 7.72 -17.19 8.98
CA PRO A 90 9.12 -16.87 9.26
C PRO A 90 10.02 -16.81 8.04
N ALA A 91 9.93 -17.80 7.14
CA ALA A 91 10.76 -17.84 5.92
C ALA A 91 10.46 -16.70 4.96
N ASP A 92 9.19 -16.28 4.85
CA ASP A 92 8.79 -15.16 4.00
C ASP A 92 9.35 -13.84 4.55
N ILE A 93 9.24 -13.61 5.86
CA ILE A 93 9.78 -12.42 6.54
C ILE A 93 11.28 -12.33 6.36
N ASP A 94 12.02 -13.43 6.63
CA ASP A 94 13.48 -13.44 6.52
C ASP A 94 13.94 -13.18 5.08
N ARG A 95 13.30 -13.82 4.10
CA ARG A 95 13.64 -13.66 2.69
C ARG A 95 13.33 -12.25 2.20
N CYS A 96 12.22 -11.66 2.67
CA CYS A 96 11.86 -10.28 2.38
C CYS A 96 12.88 -9.31 2.97
N ALA A 97 13.17 -9.42 4.26
CA ALA A 97 14.15 -8.57 4.93
C ALA A 97 15.53 -8.67 4.26
N GLU A 98 15.94 -9.88 3.85
CA GLU A 98 17.21 -10.09 3.11
C GLU A 98 17.22 -9.35 1.77
N ALA A 99 16.10 -9.33 1.04
CA ALA A 99 16.02 -8.65 -0.25
C ALA A 99 16.07 -7.12 -0.11
N VAL A 100 15.28 -6.55 0.84
CA VAL A 100 15.15 -5.09 0.98
C VAL A 100 16.28 -4.44 1.78
N LYS A 101 17.16 -5.21 2.46
CA LYS A 101 18.27 -4.66 3.27
C LYS A 101 19.27 -3.80 2.48
N PHE A 102 19.29 -3.93 1.16
CA PHE A 102 20.19 -3.16 0.30
C PHE A 102 19.65 -1.75 -0.01
N ALA A 103 18.37 -1.50 0.26
CA ALA A 103 17.77 -0.18 0.08
C ALA A 103 18.29 0.81 1.14
N ARG A 104 18.33 2.09 0.78
CA ARG A 104 18.58 3.16 1.75
C ARG A 104 17.52 3.17 2.85
N ARG A 105 16.28 2.87 2.47
CA ARG A 105 15.13 2.68 3.34
C ARG A 105 14.37 1.45 2.84
N GLY A 106 14.42 0.37 3.59
CA GLY A 106 13.71 -0.85 3.26
C GLY A 106 12.48 -1.03 4.15
N ARG A 107 11.44 -1.68 3.65
CA ARG A 107 10.22 -2.02 4.37
C ARG A 107 9.88 -3.50 4.17
N VAL A 108 9.54 -4.18 5.25
CA VAL A 108 8.88 -5.49 5.19
C VAL A 108 7.37 -5.26 5.24
N HIS A 109 6.66 -5.62 4.18
CA HIS A 109 5.20 -5.59 4.12
C HIS A 109 4.66 -7.01 4.38
N THR A 110 4.14 -7.25 5.58
CA THR A 110 3.62 -8.56 5.96
C THR A 110 2.09 -8.60 5.98
N VAL A 111 1.51 -9.72 5.55
CA VAL A 111 0.08 -9.88 5.39
C VAL A 111 -0.44 -11.16 6.01
N ILE A 112 -1.64 -11.07 6.59
CA ILE A 112 -2.42 -12.22 7.04
C ILE A 112 -3.91 -11.89 6.92
N ALA A 113 -4.73 -12.89 6.58
CA ALA A 113 -6.17 -12.72 6.47
C ALA A 113 -6.84 -12.58 7.84
N THR A 114 -7.80 -11.67 7.95
CA THR A 114 -8.49 -11.32 9.19
C THR A 114 -10.00 -11.54 9.14
N SER A 115 -10.58 -11.77 7.95
CA SER A 115 -12.00 -12.08 7.85
C SER A 115 -12.33 -13.48 8.39
N PRO A 116 -13.51 -13.67 9.00
CA PRO A 116 -13.93 -14.97 9.54
C PRO A 116 -13.90 -16.08 8.48
N LEU A 117 -14.26 -15.77 7.24
CA LEU A 117 -14.22 -16.74 6.14
C LEU A 117 -12.80 -17.19 5.86
N HIS A 118 -11.86 -16.25 5.67
CA HIS A 118 -10.48 -16.59 5.32
C HIS A 118 -9.72 -17.23 6.49
N MET A 119 -9.95 -16.79 7.72
CA MET A 119 -9.36 -17.45 8.89
C MET A 119 -9.75 -18.93 8.95
N ARG A 120 -11.03 -19.24 8.74
CA ARG A 120 -11.54 -20.60 8.80
C ARG A 120 -11.13 -21.47 7.61
N VAL A 121 -11.28 -20.94 6.37
CA VAL A 121 -11.17 -21.75 5.14
C VAL A 121 -9.76 -21.72 4.54
N LYS A 122 -9.10 -20.54 4.55
CA LYS A 122 -7.77 -20.35 3.95
C LYS A 122 -6.65 -20.66 4.95
N LEU A 123 -6.76 -20.14 6.17
CA LEU A 123 -5.71 -20.28 7.18
C LEU A 123 -5.88 -21.51 8.07
N ASN A 124 -7.11 -22.00 8.23
CA ASN A 124 -7.46 -23.04 9.20
C ASN A 124 -6.96 -22.67 10.62
N LYS A 125 -7.21 -21.44 11.04
CA LYS A 125 -6.78 -20.88 12.33
C LYS A 125 -7.94 -20.22 13.06
N THR A 126 -7.85 -20.21 14.40
CA THR A 126 -8.73 -19.40 15.24
C THR A 126 -8.32 -17.92 15.21
N PRO A 127 -9.21 -16.97 15.55
CA PRO A 127 -8.87 -15.55 15.66
C PRO A 127 -7.66 -15.30 16.57
N GLU A 128 -7.56 -15.97 17.70
CA GLU A 128 -6.44 -15.85 18.64
C GLU A 128 -5.12 -16.32 18.03
N GLN A 129 -5.13 -17.43 17.30
CA GLN A 129 -3.93 -17.92 16.60
C GLN A 129 -3.48 -16.96 15.48
N VAL A 130 -4.40 -16.23 14.84
CA VAL A 130 -4.06 -15.22 13.85
C VAL A 130 -3.42 -14.00 14.51
N ILE A 131 -3.93 -13.56 15.68
CA ILE A 131 -3.30 -12.51 16.48
C ILE A 131 -1.88 -12.91 16.90
N GLU A 132 -1.71 -14.09 17.49
CA GLU A 132 -0.41 -14.62 17.92
C GLU A 132 0.58 -14.69 16.75
N THR A 133 0.14 -15.18 15.59
CA THR A 133 0.95 -15.24 14.38
C THR A 133 1.36 -13.83 13.92
N SER A 134 0.42 -12.89 13.89
CA SER A 134 0.66 -11.50 13.47
C SER A 134 1.70 -10.82 14.36
N VAL A 135 1.51 -10.90 15.68
CA VAL A 135 2.44 -10.34 16.68
C VAL A 135 3.85 -10.92 16.51
N ALA A 136 3.95 -12.25 16.42
CA ALA A 136 5.24 -12.91 16.27
C ALA A 136 5.96 -12.51 14.96
N MET A 137 5.23 -12.38 13.85
CA MET A 137 5.82 -12.04 12.56
C MET A 137 6.17 -10.56 12.44
N VAL A 138 5.36 -9.66 12.98
CA VAL A 138 5.70 -8.24 13.06
C VAL A 138 6.96 -8.05 13.92
N ALA A 139 7.03 -8.66 15.11
CA ALA A 139 8.21 -8.60 15.96
C ALA A 139 9.45 -9.19 15.26
N ARG A 140 9.29 -10.30 14.51
CA ARG A 140 10.39 -10.89 13.72
C ARG A 140 10.89 -9.93 12.64
N ALA A 141 9.99 -9.26 11.93
CA ALA A 141 10.34 -8.25 10.92
C ALA A 141 11.06 -7.06 11.57
N ARG A 142 10.52 -6.53 12.68
CA ARG A 142 11.10 -5.40 13.44
C ARG A 142 12.50 -5.68 13.96
N ASN A 143 12.84 -6.91 14.27
CA ASN A 143 14.19 -7.30 14.67
C ASN A 143 15.21 -7.23 13.53
N GLN A 144 14.77 -7.11 12.28
CA GLN A 144 15.61 -7.09 11.09
C GLN A 144 15.58 -5.75 10.35
N ILE A 145 14.48 -5.00 10.45
CA ILE A 145 14.28 -3.74 9.74
C ILE A 145 13.38 -2.80 10.55
N ASP A 146 13.62 -1.49 10.44
CA ASP A 146 12.92 -0.49 11.24
C ASP A 146 11.51 -0.13 10.72
N ASP A 147 11.21 -0.39 9.46
CA ASP A 147 9.95 -0.06 8.83
C ASP A 147 9.17 -1.34 8.49
N VAL A 148 8.04 -1.55 9.17
CA VAL A 148 7.20 -2.74 9.00
C VAL A 148 5.77 -2.33 8.77
N GLU A 149 5.25 -2.70 7.61
CA GLU A 149 3.84 -2.58 7.28
C GLU A 149 3.13 -3.92 7.53
N TRP A 150 1.99 -3.85 8.21
CA TRP A 150 1.13 -5.01 8.42
C TRP A 150 -0.22 -4.78 7.76
N SER A 151 -0.65 -5.76 6.93
CA SER A 151 -1.93 -5.73 6.21
C SER A 151 -2.90 -6.77 6.74
N ALA A 152 -4.12 -6.32 7.03
CA ALA A 152 -5.27 -7.13 7.36
C ALA A 152 -5.96 -7.62 6.06
N GLU A 153 -5.46 -8.67 5.39
CA GLU A 153 -6.11 -9.18 4.19
C GLU A 153 -7.60 -9.41 4.42
N ASP A 154 -8.43 -8.92 3.51
CA ASP A 154 -9.89 -8.97 3.61
C ASP A 154 -10.41 -8.17 4.84
N GLY A 155 -9.72 -7.08 5.16
CA GLY A 155 -9.95 -6.27 6.35
C GLY A 155 -11.35 -5.67 6.42
N THR A 156 -11.89 -5.24 5.28
CA THR A 156 -13.23 -4.65 5.19
C THR A 156 -14.36 -5.63 5.52
N ARG A 157 -14.11 -6.95 5.48
CA ARG A 157 -15.05 -8.00 5.88
C ARG A 157 -14.72 -8.63 7.24
N SER A 158 -13.78 -8.05 7.97
CA SER A 158 -13.45 -8.50 9.33
C SER A 158 -14.47 -8.00 10.34
N GLU A 159 -14.62 -8.74 11.45
CA GLU A 159 -15.42 -8.26 12.57
C GLU A 159 -14.73 -7.08 13.26
N MET A 160 -15.48 -6.00 13.52
CA MET A 160 -14.92 -4.72 13.96
C MET A 160 -14.16 -4.81 15.29
N ASP A 161 -14.71 -5.51 16.28
CA ASP A 161 -14.07 -5.67 17.59
C ASP A 161 -12.79 -6.53 17.49
N TYR A 162 -12.82 -7.55 16.65
CA TYR A 162 -11.65 -8.37 16.37
C TYR A 162 -10.56 -7.56 15.63
N LEU A 163 -10.96 -6.76 14.63
CA LEU A 163 -10.05 -5.92 13.88
C LEU A 163 -9.36 -4.90 14.79
N CYS A 164 -10.08 -4.26 15.70
CA CYS A 164 -9.47 -3.35 16.69
C CYS A 164 -8.44 -4.09 17.57
N ARG A 165 -8.76 -5.28 18.06
CA ARG A 165 -7.86 -6.08 18.91
C ARG A 165 -6.57 -6.48 18.19
N ILE A 166 -6.65 -6.94 16.95
CA ILE A 166 -5.47 -7.38 16.20
C ILE A 166 -4.62 -6.17 15.79
N VAL A 167 -5.22 -5.05 15.39
CA VAL A 167 -4.50 -3.81 15.05
C VAL A 167 -3.74 -3.29 16.28
N GLU A 168 -4.37 -3.21 17.46
CA GLU A 168 -3.68 -2.84 18.70
C GLU A 168 -2.49 -3.78 19.00
N ALA A 169 -2.68 -5.08 18.81
CA ALA A 169 -1.64 -6.06 19.09
C ALA A 169 -0.42 -5.92 18.15
N VAL A 170 -0.63 -5.66 16.85
CA VAL A 170 0.47 -5.49 15.90
C VAL A 170 1.15 -4.13 16.04
N ILE A 171 0.44 -3.07 16.42
CA ILE A 171 1.04 -1.78 16.79
C ILE A 171 2.00 -1.99 17.96
N LYS A 172 1.57 -2.65 19.02
CA LYS A 172 2.42 -2.98 20.19
C LYS A 172 3.61 -3.87 19.83
N ALA A 173 3.48 -4.71 18.81
CA ALA A 173 4.56 -5.55 18.30
C ALA A 173 5.57 -4.77 17.43
N GLY A 174 5.26 -3.53 17.05
CA GLY A 174 6.14 -2.60 16.37
C GLY A 174 5.82 -2.35 14.89
N ALA A 175 4.62 -2.65 14.41
CA ALA A 175 4.19 -2.20 13.09
C ALA A 175 4.20 -0.66 13.01
N THR A 176 4.75 -0.11 11.94
CA THR A 176 4.84 1.33 11.68
C THR A 176 3.71 1.82 10.78
N THR A 177 3.16 0.92 9.97
CA THR A 177 2.04 1.18 9.07
C THR A 177 1.02 0.04 9.17
N ILE A 178 -0.25 0.41 9.23
CA ILE A 178 -1.39 -0.51 9.28
C ILE A 178 -2.23 -0.32 8.02
N ASN A 179 -2.26 -1.33 7.16
CA ASN A 179 -3.04 -1.30 5.94
C ASN A 179 -4.33 -2.11 6.08
N ILE A 180 -5.44 -1.52 5.68
CA ILE A 180 -6.79 -2.14 5.71
C ILE A 180 -7.29 -2.28 4.28
N PRO A 181 -7.08 -3.45 3.65
CA PRO A 181 -7.47 -3.64 2.26
C PRO A 181 -8.95 -4.00 2.08
N ASP A 182 -9.56 -3.41 1.06
CA ASP A 182 -10.78 -3.88 0.43
C ASP A 182 -10.43 -4.92 -0.65
N THR A 183 -10.10 -6.12 -0.19
CA THR A 183 -9.56 -7.20 -1.04
C THR A 183 -10.54 -7.69 -2.10
N VAL A 184 -11.84 -7.61 -1.83
CA VAL A 184 -12.88 -8.04 -2.79
C VAL A 184 -13.47 -6.90 -3.59
N GLY A 185 -13.09 -5.65 -3.32
CA GLY A 185 -13.49 -4.47 -4.07
C GLY A 185 -15.00 -4.17 -4.02
N TYR A 186 -15.65 -4.41 -2.85
CA TYR A 186 -17.10 -4.26 -2.73
C TYR A 186 -17.54 -3.12 -1.79
N THR A 187 -16.60 -2.49 -1.12
CA THR A 187 -16.85 -1.43 -0.14
C THR A 187 -17.31 -0.13 -0.84
N ALA A 188 -18.23 0.58 -0.22
CA ALA A 188 -18.61 1.92 -0.67
C ALA A 188 -17.79 3.01 0.06
N PRO A 189 -17.64 4.23 -0.52
CA PRO A 189 -16.77 5.26 0.06
C PRO A 189 -17.08 5.63 1.52
N ARG A 190 -18.38 5.66 1.89
CA ARG A 190 -18.78 5.92 3.27
C ARG A 190 -18.29 4.82 4.22
N GLU A 191 -18.40 3.55 3.82
CA GLU A 191 -17.95 2.42 4.64
C GLU A 191 -16.44 2.44 4.83
N SER A 192 -15.69 2.76 3.76
CA SER A 192 -14.23 2.93 3.81
C SER A 192 -13.84 4.04 4.81
N ALA A 193 -14.48 5.20 4.73
CA ALA A 193 -14.24 6.30 5.66
C ALA A 193 -14.61 5.94 7.11
N ASP A 194 -15.79 5.34 7.32
CA ASP A 194 -16.28 4.97 8.65
C ASP A 194 -15.36 3.92 9.31
N LEU A 195 -14.82 2.98 8.54
CA LEU A 195 -13.86 1.97 9.02
C LEU A 195 -12.55 2.60 9.51
N ILE A 196 -11.94 3.48 8.72
CA ILE A 196 -10.71 4.17 9.12
C ILE A 196 -10.95 5.05 10.35
N ARG A 197 -12.02 5.81 10.37
CA ARG A 197 -12.39 6.66 11.53
C ARG A 197 -12.58 5.83 12.80
N MET A 198 -13.30 4.72 12.70
CA MET A 198 -13.55 3.81 13.81
C MET A 198 -12.24 3.23 14.38
N LEU A 199 -11.28 2.86 13.52
CA LEU A 199 -9.98 2.35 13.97
C LEU A 199 -9.18 3.45 14.66
N LEU A 200 -9.12 4.65 14.10
CA LEU A 200 -8.43 5.80 14.71
C LEU A 200 -9.02 6.19 16.07
N GLU A 201 -10.33 6.06 16.24
CA GLU A 201 -11.02 6.41 17.48
C GLU A 201 -10.92 5.33 18.56
N ARG A 202 -10.88 4.04 18.17
CA ARG A 202 -11.03 2.93 19.12
C ARG A 202 -9.73 2.20 19.45
N VAL A 203 -8.71 2.29 18.59
CA VAL A 203 -7.48 1.51 18.77
C VAL A 203 -6.45 2.33 19.55
N PRO A 204 -6.02 1.86 20.72
CA PRO A 204 -4.93 2.50 21.45
C PRO A 204 -3.62 2.50 20.65
N GLY A 205 -2.95 3.67 20.55
CA GLY A 205 -1.72 3.85 19.78
C GLY A 205 -1.95 4.05 18.27
N ALA A 206 -3.20 4.22 17.83
CA ALA A 206 -3.50 4.50 16.43
C ALA A 206 -2.85 5.79 15.90
N ASP A 207 -2.61 6.76 16.77
CA ASP A 207 -1.94 8.02 16.48
C ASP A 207 -0.41 7.92 16.37
N GLU A 208 0.17 6.78 16.74
CA GLU A 208 1.60 6.49 16.64
C GLU A 208 2.01 5.85 15.32
N VAL A 209 1.05 5.43 14.49
CA VAL A 209 1.27 4.70 13.23
C VAL A 209 0.57 5.36 12.05
N ILE A 210 0.97 4.98 10.85
CA ILE A 210 0.31 5.39 9.61
C ILE A 210 -0.79 4.38 9.28
N PHE A 211 -2.03 4.87 9.09
CA PHE A 211 -3.06 4.05 8.47
C PHE A 211 -3.01 4.16 6.96
N ALA A 212 -3.07 3.01 6.29
CA ALA A 212 -3.05 2.86 4.85
C ALA A 212 -4.37 2.25 4.36
N THR A 213 -4.70 2.52 3.11
CA THR A 213 -5.81 1.91 2.38
C THR A 213 -5.32 1.28 1.09
N HIS A 214 -5.92 0.14 0.74
CA HIS A 214 -5.70 -0.59 -0.50
C HIS A 214 -7.07 -1.06 -1.01
N CYS A 215 -7.47 -0.66 -2.20
CA CYS A 215 -8.80 -0.95 -2.71
C CYS A 215 -8.72 -1.57 -4.10
N HIS A 216 -9.44 -2.70 -4.29
CA HIS A 216 -9.72 -3.26 -5.62
C HIS A 216 -10.96 -2.61 -6.24
N ASP A 217 -11.05 -2.65 -7.55
CA ASP A 217 -12.00 -1.84 -8.33
C ASP A 217 -13.20 -2.62 -8.88
N ASP A 218 -13.56 -3.73 -8.25
CA ASP A 218 -14.62 -4.63 -8.73
C ASP A 218 -15.98 -3.94 -8.90
N LEU A 219 -16.27 -2.92 -8.11
CA LEU A 219 -17.47 -2.08 -8.26
C LEU A 219 -17.19 -0.69 -8.85
N GLY A 220 -15.98 -0.43 -9.36
CA GLY A 220 -15.61 0.88 -9.91
C GLY A 220 -15.49 1.99 -8.86
N MET A 221 -15.14 1.64 -7.62
CA MET A 221 -15.09 2.60 -6.49
C MET A 221 -13.73 2.68 -5.81
N ALA A 222 -12.70 2.01 -6.31
CA ALA A 222 -11.40 1.92 -5.63
C ALA A 222 -10.80 3.29 -5.33
N THR A 223 -10.75 4.19 -6.30
CA THR A 223 -10.23 5.55 -6.13
C THR A 223 -11.11 6.36 -5.17
N ALA A 224 -12.44 6.25 -5.29
CA ALA A 224 -13.36 6.96 -4.40
C ALA A 224 -13.25 6.46 -2.94
N ASN A 225 -13.09 5.15 -2.74
CA ASN A 225 -12.88 4.55 -1.43
C ASN A 225 -11.55 5.01 -0.81
N SER A 226 -10.48 5.06 -1.60
CA SER A 226 -9.16 5.51 -1.16
C SER A 226 -9.17 6.99 -0.75
N LEU A 227 -9.81 7.85 -1.53
CA LEU A 227 -9.96 9.27 -1.19
C LEU A 227 -10.81 9.47 0.08
N ALA A 228 -11.91 8.71 0.22
CA ALA A 228 -12.74 8.75 1.42
C ALA A 228 -11.99 8.28 2.68
N ALA A 229 -11.11 7.26 2.55
CA ALA A 229 -10.23 6.84 3.62
C ALA A 229 -9.21 7.92 4.01
N VAL A 230 -8.64 8.65 3.04
CA VAL A 230 -7.74 9.80 3.28
C VAL A 230 -8.46 10.90 4.04
N GLU A 231 -9.69 11.26 3.64
CA GLU A 231 -10.51 12.25 4.34
C GLU A 231 -10.84 11.81 5.77
N ALA A 232 -10.95 10.50 6.01
CA ALA A 232 -11.18 9.92 7.33
C ALA A 232 -9.93 9.82 8.21
N GLY A 233 -8.73 10.04 7.67
CA GLY A 233 -7.47 10.06 8.42
C GLY A 233 -6.39 9.09 7.96
N ALA A 234 -6.62 8.26 6.95
CA ALA A 234 -5.55 7.48 6.32
C ALA A 234 -4.50 8.43 5.71
N ARG A 235 -3.23 8.05 5.78
CA ARG A 235 -2.11 8.85 5.26
C ARG A 235 -1.19 8.08 4.32
N GLN A 236 -1.56 6.86 3.95
CA GLN A 236 -0.95 6.13 2.86
C GLN A 236 -2.03 5.54 1.96
N VAL A 237 -1.84 5.62 0.64
CA VAL A 237 -2.69 4.98 -0.37
C VAL A 237 -1.84 4.00 -1.16
N GLU A 238 -2.19 2.71 -1.10
CA GLU A 238 -1.65 1.69 -2.00
C GLU A 238 -2.41 1.75 -3.33
N CYS A 239 -1.70 1.88 -4.41
CA CYS A 239 -2.25 2.05 -5.74
C CYS A 239 -1.31 1.49 -6.81
N THR A 240 -1.74 1.46 -8.05
CA THR A 240 -0.92 1.03 -9.18
C THR A 240 -0.99 2.02 -10.33
N ILE A 241 0.04 2.05 -11.14
CA ILE A 241 0.00 2.77 -12.42
C ILE A 241 -1.09 2.16 -13.30
N ASN A 242 -1.94 3.01 -13.88
CA ASN A 242 -3.08 2.64 -14.72
C ASN A 242 -4.15 1.79 -14.02
N GLY A 243 -4.16 1.72 -12.69
CA GLY A 243 -5.08 0.85 -11.95
C GLY A 243 -4.84 -0.65 -12.20
N LEU A 244 -3.65 -1.05 -12.67
CA LEU A 244 -3.33 -2.43 -12.98
C LEU A 244 -3.45 -3.32 -11.74
N GLY A 245 -4.07 -4.52 -11.87
CA GLY A 245 -4.23 -5.43 -10.74
C GLY A 245 -5.13 -6.61 -11.03
N GLU A 246 -5.41 -7.39 -9.99
CA GLU A 246 -6.29 -8.55 -10.10
C GLU A 246 -7.72 -8.13 -10.50
N ARG A 247 -8.39 -8.98 -11.27
CA ARG A 247 -9.80 -8.85 -11.70
C ARG A 247 -10.10 -7.53 -12.41
N ALA A 248 -10.70 -6.55 -11.71
CA ALA A 248 -11.03 -5.22 -12.23
C ALA A 248 -9.93 -4.17 -12.00
N GLY A 249 -8.86 -4.54 -11.30
CA GLY A 249 -7.72 -3.67 -11.01
C GLY A 249 -7.71 -3.09 -9.61
N ASN A 250 -6.75 -2.20 -9.38
CA ASN A 250 -6.51 -1.47 -8.14
C ASN A 250 -6.93 0.00 -8.27
N THR A 251 -6.88 0.71 -7.17
CA THR A 251 -6.86 2.19 -7.19
C THR A 251 -5.78 2.68 -8.17
N ALA A 252 -6.14 3.52 -9.13
CA ALA A 252 -5.19 4.12 -10.06
C ALA A 252 -4.40 5.25 -9.39
N LEU A 253 -3.07 5.17 -9.42
CA LEU A 253 -2.18 6.19 -8.86
C LEU A 253 -2.46 7.58 -9.42
N GLU A 254 -2.63 7.65 -10.73
CA GLU A 254 -2.90 8.89 -11.48
C GLU A 254 -4.17 9.59 -10.99
N GLU A 255 -5.22 8.80 -10.74
CA GLU A 255 -6.51 9.34 -10.30
C GLU A 255 -6.43 9.93 -8.91
N VAL A 256 -5.83 9.21 -7.96
CA VAL A 256 -5.64 9.70 -6.58
C VAL A 256 -4.81 10.98 -6.58
N VAL A 257 -3.65 10.95 -7.22
CA VAL A 257 -2.71 12.08 -7.23
C VAL A 257 -3.33 13.30 -7.90
N MET A 258 -4.01 13.10 -9.03
CA MET A 258 -4.64 14.22 -9.75
C MET A 258 -5.89 14.73 -9.02
N ALA A 259 -6.68 13.86 -8.37
CA ALA A 259 -7.81 14.31 -7.54
C ALA A 259 -7.34 15.22 -6.42
N LEU A 260 -6.32 14.83 -5.65
CA LEU A 260 -5.75 15.64 -4.56
C LEU A 260 -5.16 16.95 -5.09
N LYS A 261 -4.49 16.93 -6.25
CA LYS A 261 -3.89 18.12 -6.85
C LYS A 261 -4.93 19.10 -7.40
N VAL A 262 -5.91 18.60 -8.14
CA VAL A 262 -6.91 19.44 -8.85
C VAL A 262 -8.00 19.92 -7.90
N ARG A 263 -8.38 19.09 -6.92
CA ARG A 263 -9.42 19.40 -5.94
C ARG A 263 -8.86 19.80 -4.57
N HIS A 264 -7.68 20.42 -4.58
CA HIS A 264 -7.07 20.95 -3.36
C HIS A 264 -7.96 21.98 -2.62
N ASP A 265 -8.95 22.53 -3.33
CA ASP A 265 -9.98 23.40 -2.77
C ASP A 265 -10.86 22.73 -1.70
N ILE A 266 -11.10 21.42 -1.82
CA ILE A 266 -11.92 20.63 -0.88
C ILE A 266 -11.15 19.48 -0.23
N MET A 267 -10.05 19.04 -0.82
CA MET A 267 -9.16 17.99 -0.31
C MET A 267 -7.76 18.59 -0.10
N PRO A 268 -7.50 19.27 1.02
CA PRO A 268 -6.25 20.02 1.24
C PRO A 268 -5.07 19.12 1.59
N TYR A 269 -4.91 18.03 0.83
CA TYR A 269 -3.82 17.08 0.98
C TYR A 269 -2.81 17.23 -0.14
N THR A 270 -1.58 16.79 0.11
CA THR A 270 -0.48 16.86 -0.87
C THR A 270 0.21 15.52 -1.01
N THR A 271 0.87 15.32 -2.15
CA THR A 271 1.75 14.17 -2.41
C THR A 271 3.12 14.64 -2.87
N GLY A 272 4.10 13.73 -2.85
CA GLY A 272 5.45 13.99 -3.37
C GLY A 272 5.59 13.82 -4.89
N ILE A 273 4.52 13.48 -5.59
CA ILE A 273 4.55 13.06 -7.00
C ILE A 273 4.78 14.23 -7.96
N ASP A 274 5.78 14.08 -8.83
CA ASP A 274 5.94 14.93 -10.01
C ASP A 274 4.94 14.52 -11.09
N THR A 275 3.80 15.20 -11.11
CA THR A 275 2.68 14.87 -12.02
C THR A 275 3.02 15.05 -13.51
N THR A 276 4.11 15.74 -13.86
CA THR A 276 4.54 15.90 -15.26
C THR A 276 5.07 14.60 -15.86
N LYS A 277 5.46 13.63 -15.01
CA LYS A 277 6.01 12.33 -15.39
C LYS A 277 4.95 11.23 -15.57
N ILE A 278 3.73 11.44 -15.06
CA ILE A 278 2.64 10.45 -15.07
C ILE A 278 2.44 9.84 -16.48
N MET A 279 2.27 10.69 -17.50
CA MET A 279 1.98 10.20 -18.85
C MET A 279 3.10 9.32 -19.44
N GLY A 280 4.36 9.66 -19.15
CA GLY A 280 5.52 8.88 -19.60
C GLY A 280 5.54 7.50 -18.95
N LEU A 281 5.35 7.45 -17.64
CA LEU A 281 5.34 6.22 -16.87
C LEU A 281 4.13 5.34 -17.21
N SER A 282 2.93 5.93 -17.31
CA SER A 282 1.71 5.21 -17.72
C SER A 282 1.89 4.47 -19.05
N ARG A 283 2.46 5.15 -20.07
CA ARG A 283 2.77 4.53 -21.38
C ARG A 283 3.80 3.41 -21.26
N ARG A 284 4.83 3.60 -20.44
CA ARG A 284 5.87 2.57 -20.26
C ARG A 284 5.31 1.31 -19.58
N VAL A 285 4.49 1.49 -18.54
CA VAL A 285 3.82 0.38 -17.85
C VAL A 285 2.85 -0.35 -18.80
N ALA A 286 2.08 0.38 -19.60
CA ALA A 286 1.21 -0.23 -20.62
C ALA A 286 2.00 -1.06 -21.63
N GLN A 287 3.18 -0.61 -22.06
CA GLN A 287 4.06 -1.37 -22.96
C GLN A 287 4.65 -2.62 -22.29
N ALA A 288 5.13 -2.49 -21.05
CA ALA A 288 5.76 -3.58 -20.31
C ALA A 288 4.74 -4.67 -19.90
N SER A 289 3.56 -4.27 -19.45
CA SER A 289 2.50 -5.21 -19.03
C SER A 289 1.69 -5.79 -20.18
N GLY A 290 1.71 -5.15 -21.36
CA GLY A 290 0.84 -5.52 -22.48
C GLY A 290 -0.62 -5.08 -22.33
N PHE A 291 -0.95 -4.34 -21.26
CA PHE A 291 -2.31 -3.83 -21.00
C PHE A 291 -2.42 -2.38 -21.43
N VAL A 292 -3.45 -2.07 -22.22
CA VAL A 292 -3.78 -0.67 -22.57
C VAL A 292 -4.51 0.00 -21.43
N VAL A 293 -4.28 1.31 -21.30
CA VAL A 293 -5.05 2.12 -20.33
C VAL A 293 -6.51 2.10 -20.74
N GLN A 294 -7.40 1.91 -19.78
CA GLN A 294 -8.85 1.97 -20.02
C GLN A 294 -9.23 3.40 -20.48
N PRO A 295 -10.14 3.53 -21.47
CA PRO A 295 -10.60 4.85 -21.93
C PRO A 295 -11.30 5.66 -20.85
#